data_4bc0ced4fc40754c8b91a089e6bf1643
#
_entry.id   4bc0ced4fc40754c8b91a089e6bf1643
#
_cell.length_a   1.000
_cell.length_b   1.000
_cell.length_c   1.000
_cell.angle_alpha   90.00
_cell.angle_beta   90.00
_cell.angle_gamma   90.00
#
_symmetry.space_group_name_H-M   'P 1'
#
loop_
_entity.id
_entity.type
_entity.pdbx_description
1 polymer ?
#
loop_
_entity_poly.entity_id
_entity_poly.type
_entity_poly.pdbx_seq_one_letter_code
_entity_poly.pdbx_strand_id
1 'polypeptide(L)'
;MKNITLQDIANELGLTKVSISKALRDHPDISEDTRIKVKEMAKKLGYRPNLVARSLTSSKSKTIGLIIPKIAHFFFASVVESIYKTAFENGYEVIIGVSLEDEELEKIHLETMMQMRVDGILVSITEETKDLKRFEEVRNMGIDLVFFDRGFKDAGFSYIKSEERQSAKKGVAHLIELGHTEIAHLAGFEYIEIGRIRKLGYLDALKDAGITPNEDAIIEGGFSEKAGYHSFQKILDNIGVPKALFTVTYPVGLGALKCMKEHNIDPRNVDMMSFGKSDFNDYLISPFICIDQPTTLLGIKAVQQLLNEINSDKKIEPVLTELPAEISL
;
A
#
# COMPACT_ATOMS: atom_id res chain seq x y z
N MET A 1 39.91 3.62 0.29
CA MET A 1 39.92 3.90 -1.15
C MET A 1 39.53 5.36 -1.35
N LYS A 2 40.25 6.12 -2.22
CA LYS A 2 39.92 7.52 -2.48
C LYS A 2 38.67 7.56 -3.36
N ASN A 3 37.63 8.27 -2.92
CA ASN A 3 36.43 8.44 -3.76
C ASN A 3 36.78 9.29 -4.98
N ILE A 4 36.62 8.75 -6.18
CA ILE A 4 36.81 9.48 -7.43
C ILE A 4 35.76 10.57 -7.55
N THR A 5 36.19 11.78 -7.91
CA THR A 5 35.34 12.96 -8.02
C THR A 5 35.19 13.42 -9.47
N LEU A 6 34.25 14.30 -9.75
CA LEU A 6 34.13 14.96 -11.07
C LEU A 6 35.40 15.71 -11.46
N GLN A 7 36.18 16.20 -10.47
CA GLN A 7 37.42 16.90 -10.72
C GLN A 7 38.53 15.94 -11.20
N ASP A 8 38.58 14.71 -10.71
CA ASP A 8 39.53 13.71 -11.17
C ASP A 8 39.29 13.36 -12.65
N ILE A 9 38.02 13.20 -13.07
CA ILE A 9 37.66 12.98 -14.48
C ILE A 9 38.02 14.21 -15.34
N ALA A 10 37.75 15.41 -14.81
CA ALA A 10 38.06 16.65 -15.51
C ALA A 10 39.55 16.80 -15.78
N ASN A 11 40.39 16.47 -14.80
CA ASN A 11 41.84 16.51 -14.90
C ASN A 11 42.37 15.53 -15.99
N GLU A 12 41.84 14.29 -16.01
CA GLU A 12 42.23 13.25 -16.97
C GLU A 12 41.86 13.60 -18.43
N LEU A 13 40.76 14.30 -18.63
CA LEU A 13 40.26 14.65 -19.97
C LEU A 13 40.60 16.08 -20.43
N GLY A 14 41.24 16.88 -19.56
CA GLY A 14 41.51 18.28 -19.85
C GLY A 14 40.25 19.14 -20.03
N LEU A 15 39.15 18.75 -19.34
CA LEU A 15 37.87 19.43 -19.42
C LEU A 15 37.53 20.13 -18.09
N THR A 16 36.52 21.00 -18.12
CA THR A 16 36.03 21.62 -16.87
C THR A 16 35.09 20.67 -16.09
N LYS A 17 35.05 20.78 -14.76
CA LYS A 17 34.12 20.05 -13.92
C LYS A 17 32.66 20.25 -14.38
N VAL A 18 32.31 21.44 -14.88
CA VAL A 18 30.98 21.75 -15.41
C VAL A 18 30.70 20.95 -16.67
N SER A 19 31.68 20.87 -17.59
CA SER A 19 31.55 20.08 -18.83
C SER A 19 31.39 18.59 -18.53
N ILE A 20 32.16 18.03 -17.59
CA ILE A 20 32.02 16.64 -17.14
C ILE A 20 30.61 16.41 -16.56
N SER A 21 30.14 17.30 -15.65
CA SER A 21 28.81 17.19 -15.07
C SER A 21 27.69 17.26 -16.11
N LYS A 22 27.82 18.14 -17.11
CA LYS A 22 26.88 18.23 -18.23
C LYS A 22 26.92 16.97 -19.12
N ALA A 23 28.12 16.46 -19.44
CA ALA A 23 28.29 15.25 -20.23
C ALA A 23 27.67 14.01 -19.61
N LEU A 24 27.87 13.81 -18.30
CA LEU A 24 27.30 12.69 -17.56
C LEU A 24 25.77 12.75 -17.44
N ARG A 25 25.16 13.92 -17.69
CA ARG A 25 23.70 14.13 -17.70
C ARG A 25 23.11 14.20 -19.11
N ASP A 26 23.89 13.85 -20.13
CA ASP A 26 23.47 13.90 -21.53
C ASP A 26 22.95 15.27 -21.99
N HIS A 27 23.49 16.36 -21.38
CA HIS A 27 23.06 17.72 -21.70
C HIS A 27 23.32 18.07 -23.16
N PRO A 28 22.36 18.71 -23.86
CA PRO A 28 22.47 18.97 -25.32
C PRO A 28 23.65 19.88 -25.70
N ASP A 29 24.16 20.72 -24.81
CA ASP A 29 25.33 21.59 -25.07
C ASP A 29 26.64 20.81 -25.24
N ILE A 30 26.69 19.51 -24.95
CA ILE A 30 27.90 18.69 -25.07
C ILE A 30 27.76 17.76 -26.26
N SER A 31 28.79 17.74 -27.10
CA SER A 31 28.82 16.86 -28.26
C SER A 31 28.79 15.38 -27.86
N GLU A 32 28.25 14.56 -28.76
CA GLU A 32 28.13 13.13 -28.52
C GLU A 32 29.48 12.45 -28.26
N ASP A 33 30.49 12.78 -29.03
CA ASP A 33 31.86 12.29 -28.83
C ASP A 33 32.40 12.61 -27.44
N THR A 34 32.16 13.82 -26.94
CA THR A 34 32.59 14.22 -25.61
C THR A 34 31.82 13.48 -24.53
N ARG A 35 30.52 13.26 -24.71
CA ARG A 35 29.69 12.47 -23.78
C ARG A 35 30.20 11.03 -23.67
N ILE A 36 30.49 10.39 -24.79
CA ILE A 36 31.05 9.03 -24.82
C ILE A 36 32.39 8.99 -24.10
N LYS A 37 33.35 9.85 -24.42
CA LYS A 37 34.68 9.91 -23.75
C LYS A 37 34.56 10.10 -22.23
N VAL A 38 33.66 10.97 -21.77
CA VAL A 38 33.43 11.23 -20.35
C VAL A 38 32.84 10.01 -19.65
N LYS A 39 31.86 9.34 -20.25
CA LYS A 39 31.24 8.12 -19.70
C LYS A 39 32.23 6.96 -19.61
N GLU A 40 33.07 6.78 -20.62
CA GLU A 40 34.14 5.77 -20.63
C GLU A 40 35.18 6.04 -19.53
N MET A 41 35.65 7.30 -19.41
CA MET A 41 36.59 7.68 -18.38
C MET A 41 36.00 7.53 -16.97
N ALA A 42 34.74 7.93 -16.77
CA ALA A 42 34.04 7.73 -15.51
C ALA A 42 33.99 6.23 -15.12
N LYS A 43 33.64 5.36 -16.07
CA LYS A 43 33.66 3.90 -15.87
C LYS A 43 35.07 3.37 -15.58
N LYS A 44 36.08 3.81 -16.33
CA LYS A 44 37.49 3.40 -16.12
C LYS A 44 38.02 3.76 -14.75
N LEU A 45 37.69 4.96 -14.26
CA LEU A 45 38.12 5.43 -12.93
C LEU A 45 37.25 4.89 -11.79
N GLY A 46 36.13 4.22 -12.08
CA GLY A 46 35.18 3.75 -11.06
C GLY A 46 34.41 4.90 -10.41
N TYR A 47 34.19 5.99 -11.13
CA TYR A 47 33.39 7.11 -10.64
C TYR A 47 31.94 6.67 -10.42
N ARG A 48 31.42 6.95 -9.23
CA ARG A 48 30.01 6.78 -8.90
C ARG A 48 29.40 8.17 -8.65
N PRO A 49 28.33 8.55 -9.37
CA PRO A 49 27.65 9.79 -9.10
C PRO A 49 27.18 9.86 -7.65
N ASN A 50 27.49 10.95 -6.96
CA ASN A 50 26.94 11.18 -5.63
C ASN A 50 25.51 11.72 -5.80
N LEU A 51 24.52 10.91 -5.44
CA LEU A 51 23.09 11.25 -5.55
C LEU A 51 22.76 12.49 -4.71
N VAL A 52 23.37 12.62 -3.52
CA VAL A 52 23.19 13.80 -2.65
C VAL A 52 23.73 15.06 -3.30
N ALA A 53 24.91 14.99 -3.94
CA ALA A 53 25.47 16.14 -4.65
C ALA A 53 24.65 16.48 -5.93
N ARG A 54 24.02 15.49 -6.53
CA ARG A 54 23.13 15.68 -7.70
C ARG A 54 21.83 16.36 -7.31
N SER A 55 21.21 15.97 -6.21
CA SER A 55 19.98 16.59 -5.71
C SER A 55 20.17 18.08 -5.34
N LEU A 56 21.35 18.45 -4.84
CA LEU A 56 21.70 19.84 -4.54
C LEU A 56 21.77 20.74 -5.81
N THR A 57 22.02 20.15 -6.99
CA THR A 57 22.14 20.90 -8.24
C THR A 57 20.90 20.82 -9.13
N SER A 58 20.01 19.83 -8.93
CA SER A 58 18.84 19.58 -9.75
C SER A 58 17.51 19.94 -9.10
N SER A 59 17.49 20.42 -7.86
CA SER A 59 16.30 20.65 -7.03
C SER A 59 15.37 19.41 -6.85
N LYS A 60 15.67 18.28 -7.50
CA LYS A 60 14.93 17.01 -7.36
C LYS A 60 15.89 15.87 -7.00
N SER A 61 15.49 15.06 -6.01
CA SER A 61 16.25 13.89 -5.53
C SER A 61 16.07 12.67 -6.43
N LYS A 62 14.97 12.61 -7.20
CA LYS A 62 14.50 11.44 -7.93
C LYS A 62 14.28 10.24 -7.00
N THR A 63 13.82 10.50 -5.80
CA THR A 63 13.52 9.51 -4.77
C THR A 63 12.14 9.73 -4.22
N ILE A 64 11.38 8.65 -4.07
CA ILE A 64 10.06 8.62 -3.43
C ILE A 64 10.19 7.90 -2.09
N GLY A 65 9.59 8.45 -1.05
CA GLY A 65 9.34 7.76 0.21
C GLY A 65 8.10 6.89 0.10
N LEU A 66 8.16 5.69 0.65
CA LEU A 66 7.02 4.79 0.78
C LEU A 66 6.90 4.33 2.23
N ILE A 67 5.81 4.66 2.90
CA ILE A 67 5.54 4.22 4.28
C ILE A 67 4.35 3.28 4.27
N ILE A 68 4.55 2.09 4.87
CA ILE A 68 3.56 1.03 4.97
C ILE A 68 3.52 0.44 6.38
N PRO A 69 2.35 -0.02 6.85
CA PRO A 69 2.25 -0.60 8.19
C PRO A 69 2.86 -1.99 8.30
N LYS A 70 2.82 -2.80 7.24
CA LYS A 70 3.35 -4.19 7.24
C LYS A 70 3.89 -4.59 5.89
N ILE A 71 5.10 -5.14 5.84
CA ILE A 71 5.67 -5.69 4.62
C ILE A 71 5.30 -7.18 4.43
N ALA A 72 5.16 -7.92 5.53
CA ALA A 72 4.88 -9.36 5.51
C ALA A 72 3.36 -9.66 5.38
N HIS A 73 2.65 -8.86 4.59
CA HIS A 73 1.23 -9.04 4.30
C HIS A 73 1.04 -9.11 2.79
N PHE A 74 0.35 -10.13 2.27
CA PHE A 74 0.19 -10.38 0.82
C PHE A 74 -0.27 -9.13 0.06
N PHE A 75 -1.25 -8.41 0.59
CA PHE A 75 -1.74 -7.16 0.01
C PHE A 75 -0.61 -6.13 -0.16
N PHE A 76 0.12 -5.81 0.92
CA PHE A 76 1.19 -4.82 0.85
C PHE A 76 2.36 -5.27 -0.02
N ALA A 77 2.71 -6.57 -0.02
CA ALA A 77 3.77 -7.09 -0.88
C ALA A 77 3.48 -6.80 -2.37
N SER A 78 2.27 -7.08 -2.82
CA SER A 78 1.84 -6.83 -4.21
C SER A 78 1.77 -5.34 -4.54
N VAL A 79 1.24 -4.50 -3.63
CA VAL A 79 1.18 -3.04 -3.82
C VAL A 79 2.57 -2.43 -3.89
N VAL A 80 3.49 -2.84 -2.98
CA VAL A 80 4.89 -2.37 -2.95
C VAL A 80 5.62 -2.72 -4.24
N GLU A 81 5.47 -3.96 -4.73
CA GLU A 81 6.09 -4.38 -6.00
C GLU A 81 5.61 -3.50 -7.16
N SER A 82 4.31 -3.23 -7.22
CA SER A 82 3.72 -2.38 -8.25
C SER A 82 4.19 -0.92 -8.13
N ILE A 83 4.25 -0.37 -6.92
CA ILE A 83 4.80 0.98 -6.66
C ILE A 83 6.26 1.04 -7.11
N TYR A 84 7.10 0.07 -6.69
CA TYR A 84 8.50 0.03 -7.05
C TYR A 84 8.72 0.00 -8.56
N LYS A 85 8.03 -0.91 -9.26
CA LYS A 85 8.11 -1.05 -10.71
C LYS A 85 7.70 0.25 -11.43
N THR A 86 6.56 0.82 -11.04
CA THR A 86 6.04 2.04 -11.67
C THR A 86 6.96 3.24 -11.41
N ALA A 87 7.48 3.39 -10.19
CA ALA A 87 8.42 4.44 -9.85
C ALA A 87 9.73 4.30 -10.64
N PHE A 88 10.29 3.09 -10.70
CA PHE A 88 11.52 2.79 -11.45
C PHE A 88 11.38 3.08 -12.95
N GLU A 89 10.27 2.68 -13.58
CA GLU A 89 9.97 2.97 -14.98
C GLU A 89 9.90 4.49 -15.27
N ASN A 90 9.59 5.30 -14.24
CA ASN A 90 9.57 6.76 -14.31
C ASN A 90 10.87 7.44 -13.82
N GLY A 91 11.93 6.66 -13.57
CA GLY A 91 13.25 7.14 -13.17
C GLY A 91 13.34 7.62 -11.73
N TYR A 92 12.52 7.04 -10.83
CA TYR A 92 12.54 7.27 -9.39
C TYR A 92 13.00 6.03 -8.63
N GLU A 93 13.79 6.25 -7.60
CA GLU A 93 14.12 5.24 -6.58
C GLU A 93 13.08 5.30 -5.44
N VAL A 94 12.85 4.17 -4.77
CA VAL A 94 11.90 4.07 -3.66
C VAL A 94 12.63 3.71 -2.37
N ILE A 95 12.41 4.51 -1.31
CA ILE A 95 12.87 4.22 0.04
C ILE A 95 11.67 3.78 0.86
N ILE A 96 11.73 2.58 1.44
CA ILE A 96 10.62 1.99 2.17
C ILE A 96 10.85 2.15 3.68
N GLY A 97 9.85 2.70 4.37
CA GLY A 97 9.70 2.69 5.82
C GLY A 97 8.56 1.77 6.23
N VAL A 98 8.80 0.91 7.22
CA VAL A 98 7.77 -0.01 7.73
C VAL A 98 7.44 0.39 9.15
N SER A 99 6.23 0.87 9.38
CA SER A 99 5.80 1.41 10.69
C SER A 99 5.35 0.35 11.69
N LEU A 100 5.16 -0.91 11.28
CA LEU A 100 4.75 -2.04 12.13
C LEU A 100 3.45 -1.80 12.94
N GLU A 101 2.54 -0.99 12.41
CA GLU A 101 1.31 -0.50 13.06
C GLU A 101 1.59 0.43 14.27
N ASP A 102 2.79 0.99 14.38
CA ASP A 102 3.24 1.89 15.43
C ASP A 102 3.29 3.33 14.91
N GLU A 103 2.55 4.24 15.56
CA GLU A 103 2.44 5.65 15.18
C GLU A 103 3.77 6.41 15.34
N GLU A 104 4.59 6.05 16.33
CA GLU A 104 5.89 6.69 16.52
C GLU A 104 6.91 6.25 15.47
N LEU A 105 6.90 4.98 15.04
CA LEU A 105 7.72 4.53 13.91
C LEU A 105 7.28 5.18 12.60
N GLU A 106 5.98 5.36 12.38
CA GLU A 106 5.47 6.10 11.21
C GLU A 106 6.02 7.52 11.18
N LYS A 107 5.98 8.22 12.32
CA LYS A 107 6.54 9.57 12.49
C LYS A 107 8.04 9.61 12.20
N ILE A 108 8.81 8.69 12.78
CA ILE A 108 10.25 8.60 12.55
C ILE A 108 10.57 8.42 11.06
N HIS A 109 9.79 7.59 10.36
CA HIS A 109 9.96 7.40 8.92
C HIS A 109 9.61 8.67 8.12
N LEU A 110 8.53 9.37 8.46
CA LEU A 110 8.20 10.66 7.85
C LEU A 110 9.33 11.67 8.04
N GLU A 111 9.82 11.84 9.28
CA GLU A 111 10.94 12.73 9.59
C GLU A 111 12.22 12.37 8.81
N THR A 112 12.53 11.08 8.73
CA THR A 112 13.68 10.57 7.96
C THR A 112 13.56 10.93 6.48
N MET A 113 12.40 10.73 5.87
CA MET A 113 12.15 11.04 4.47
C MET A 113 12.20 12.54 4.19
N MET A 114 11.68 13.38 5.11
CA MET A 114 11.83 14.83 5.06
C MET A 114 13.30 15.25 5.11
N GLN A 115 14.10 14.68 6.03
CA GLN A 115 15.54 14.96 6.14
C GLN A 115 16.31 14.51 4.89
N MET A 116 15.93 13.42 4.28
CA MET A 116 16.49 12.93 3.01
C MET A 116 16.05 13.75 1.80
N ARG A 117 15.09 14.66 1.97
CA ARG A 117 14.52 15.50 0.91
C ARG A 117 14.03 14.66 -0.27
N VAL A 118 13.23 13.65 0.01
CA VAL A 118 12.55 12.91 -1.06
C VAL A 118 11.63 13.86 -1.83
N ASP A 119 11.38 13.58 -3.11
CA ASP A 119 10.54 14.45 -3.95
C ASP A 119 9.06 14.32 -3.60
N GLY A 120 8.65 13.18 -3.03
CA GLY A 120 7.30 12.94 -2.59
C GLY A 120 7.18 11.67 -1.74
N ILE A 121 6.05 11.51 -1.05
CA ILE A 121 5.79 10.38 -0.15
C ILE A 121 4.46 9.72 -0.48
N LEU A 122 4.49 8.40 -0.61
CA LEU A 122 3.31 7.53 -0.57
C LEU A 122 3.17 6.97 0.84
N VAL A 123 2.00 7.06 1.45
CA VAL A 123 1.79 6.56 2.80
C VAL A 123 0.46 5.83 2.94
N SER A 124 0.51 4.62 3.53
CA SER A 124 -0.63 3.93 4.12
C SER A 124 -0.45 4.01 5.64
N ILE A 125 -1.36 4.71 6.31
CA ILE A 125 -1.25 5.01 7.74
C ILE A 125 -1.42 3.77 8.62
N THR A 126 -0.93 3.85 9.86
CA THR A 126 -1.11 2.80 10.88
C THR A 126 -2.53 2.78 11.44
N GLU A 127 -2.88 1.69 12.14
CA GLU A 127 -4.15 1.61 12.88
C GLU A 127 -4.22 2.61 14.05
N GLU A 128 -3.08 3.08 14.55
CA GLU A 128 -2.99 4.02 15.67
C GLU A 128 -3.06 5.48 15.25
N THR A 129 -2.78 5.78 13.98
CA THR A 129 -2.71 7.15 13.46
C THR A 129 -4.08 7.83 13.42
N LYS A 130 -4.24 8.92 14.21
CA LYS A 130 -5.52 9.60 14.40
C LYS A 130 -5.55 11.03 13.94
N ASP A 131 -4.39 11.70 13.76
CA ASP A 131 -4.36 13.11 13.40
C ASP A 131 -3.52 13.38 12.14
N LEU A 132 -3.77 14.55 11.54
CA LEU A 132 -3.17 14.98 10.28
C LEU A 132 -1.89 15.80 10.44
N LYS A 133 -1.58 16.28 11.65
CA LYS A 133 -0.54 17.32 11.85
C LYS A 133 0.79 16.96 11.21
N ARG A 134 1.26 15.74 11.40
CA ARG A 134 2.53 15.27 10.86
C ARG A 134 2.57 15.25 9.33
N PHE A 135 1.45 14.95 8.68
CA PHE A 135 1.34 14.98 7.22
C PHE A 135 1.27 16.42 6.69
N GLU A 136 0.64 17.32 7.43
CA GLU A 136 0.65 18.75 7.12
C GLU A 136 2.06 19.34 7.23
N GLU A 137 2.88 18.89 8.18
CA GLU A 137 4.29 19.27 8.30
C GLU A 137 5.08 18.88 7.04
N VAL A 138 4.87 17.66 6.50
CA VAL A 138 5.48 17.22 5.23
C VAL A 138 5.12 18.17 4.09
N ARG A 139 3.84 18.50 3.95
CA ARG A 139 3.35 19.44 2.94
C ARG A 139 3.92 20.85 3.12
N ASN A 140 4.05 21.32 4.36
CA ASN A 140 4.62 22.64 4.65
C ASN A 140 6.11 22.73 4.31
N MET A 141 6.82 21.59 4.23
CA MET A 141 8.19 21.50 3.72
C MET A 141 8.26 21.45 2.18
N GLY A 142 7.12 21.49 1.49
CA GLY A 142 7.06 21.43 0.02
C GLY A 142 7.27 20.02 -0.55
N ILE A 143 6.99 18.98 0.23
CA ILE A 143 7.03 17.59 -0.20
C ILE A 143 5.60 17.14 -0.48
N ASP A 144 5.34 16.65 -1.70
CA ASP A 144 4.03 16.12 -2.08
C ASP A 144 3.76 14.79 -1.38
N LEU A 145 2.51 14.57 -0.97
CA LEU A 145 2.10 13.39 -0.24
C LEU A 145 0.76 12.86 -0.76
N VAL A 146 0.73 11.57 -1.06
CA VAL A 146 -0.49 10.86 -1.47
C VAL A 146 -0.74 9.70 -0.51
N PHE A 147 -1.95 9.62 0.03
CA PHE A 147 -2.40 8.47 0.78
C PHE A 147 -2.79 7.33 -0.16
N PHE A 148 -2.52 6.10 0.24
CA PHE A 148 -3.04 4.93 -0.44
C PHE A 148 -3.51 3.88 0.57
N ASP A 149 -4.47 3.03 0.20
CA ASP A 149 -5.10 2.02 1.04
C ASP A 149 -5.75 2.62 2.29
N ARG A 150 -4.96 3.07 3.28
CA ARG A 150 -5.42 3.76 4.48
C ARG A 150 -4.94 5.21 4.49
N GLY A 151 -5.84 6.11 4.80
CA GLY A 151 -5.57 7.55 4.80
C GLY A 151 -6.72 8.34 5.37
N PHE A 152 -6.66 9.64 5.23
CA PHE A 152 -7.69 10.55 5.69
C PHE A 152 -8.46 11.12 4.50
N LYS A 153 -9.76 10.86 4.45
CA LYS A 153 -10.64 11.45 3.45
C LYS A 153 -10.84 12.95 3.74
N ASP A 154 -10.93 13.75 2.69
CA ASP A 154 -11.20 15.20 2.75
C ASP A 154 -10.15 16.00 3.56
N ALA A 155 -8.93 15.49 3.66
CA ALA A 155 -7.83 16.06 4.45
C ALA A 155 -6.92 16.99 3.64
N GLY A 156 -7.28 17.32 2.41
CA GLY A 156 -6.46 18.15 1.53
C GLY A 156 -5.25 17.41 0.91
N PHE A 157 -5.27 16.09 0.91
CA PHE A 157 -4.31 15.22 0.24
C PHE A 157 -5.03 14.31 -0.74
N SER A 158 -4.37 13.94 -1.82
CA SER A 158 -4.89 12.90 -2.71
C SER A 158 -4.89 11.54 -2.02
N TYR A 159 -5.90 10.74 -2.30
CA TYR A 159 -6.09 9.45 -1.68
C TYR A 159 -6.56 8.41 -2.69
N ILE A 160 -5.80 7.33 -2.82
CA ILE A 160 -6.08 6.20 -3.72
C ILE A 160 -6.39 4.99 -2.88
N LYS A 161 -7.57 4.41 -3.00
CA LYS A 161 -8.00 3.25 -2.20
C LYS A 161 -8.90 2.30 -2.96
N SER A 162 -9.16 1.13 -2.38
CA SER A 162 -10.19 0.22 -2.88
C SER A 162 -11.59 0.73 -2.53
N GLU A 163 -12.57 0.35 -3.34
CA GLU A 163 -14.00 0.63 -3.12
C GLU A 163 -14.56 -0.33 -2.04
N GLU A 164 -14.22 -0.06 -0.78
CA GLU A 164 -14.36 -0.99 0.34
C GLU A 164 -15.83 -1.40 0.61
N ARG A 165 -16.74 -0.40 0.74
CA ARG A 165 -18.14 -0.64 1.13
C ARG A 165 -18.90 -1.41 0.06
N GLN A 166 -18.77 -0.97 -1.19
CA GLN A 166 -19.49 -1.58 -2.31
C GLN A 166 -18.94 -2.98 -2.61
N SER A 167 -17.63 -3.18 -2.48
CA SER A 167 -17.01 -4.49 -2.68
C SER A 167 -17.42 -5.48 -1.59
N ALA A 168 -17.44 -5.05 -0.32
CA ALA A 168 -17.96 -5.87 0.78
C ALA A 168 -19.44 -6.23 0.57
N LYS A 169 -20.26 -5.23 0.16
CA LYS A 169 -21.67 -5.45 -0.16
C LYS A 169 -21.87 -6.47 -1.29
N LYS A 170 -21.13 -6.36 -2.38
CA LYS A 170 -21.17 -7.31 -3.50
C LYS A 170 -20.75 -8.72 -3.04
N GLY A 171 -19.68 -8.82 -2.23
CA GLY A 171 -19.22 -10.09 -1.72
C GLY A 171 -20.26 -10.80 -0.86
N VAL A 172 -20.84 -10.09 0.10
CA VAL A 172 -21.88 -10.67 0.97
C VAL A 172 -23.15 -10.99 0.18
N ALA A 173 -23.53 -10.16 -0.80
CA ALA A 173 -24.64 -10.47 -1.70
C ALA A 173 -24.42 -11.77 -2.47
N HIS A 174 -23.17 -12.06 -2.88
CA HIS A 174 -22.82 -13.34 -3.50
C HIS A 174 -23.04 -14.54 -2.56
N LEU A 175 -22.70 -14.44 -1.28
CA LEU A 175 -23.04 -15.51 -0.32
C LEU A 175 -24.57 -15.69 -0.20
N ILE A 176 -25.33 -14.60 -0.25
CA ILE A 176 -26.81 -14.65 -0.22
C ILE A 176 -27.34 -15.33 -1.51
N GLU A 177 -26.78 -15.05 -2.67
CA GLU A 177 -27.11 -15.70 -3.96
C GLU A 177 -26.83 -17.21 -3.93
N LEU A 178 -25.81 -17.67 -3.18
CA LEU A 178 -25.55 -19.09 -2.90
C LEU A 178 -26.57 -19.72 -1.93
N GLY A 179 -27.52 -18.95 -1.42
CA GLY A 179 -28.64 -19.42 -0.57
C GLY A 179 -28.43 -19.21 0.93
N HIS A 180 -27.37 -18.52 1.34
CA HIS A 180 -27.12 -18.27 2.75
C HIS A 180 -27.95 -17.11 3.30
N THR A 181 -28.73 -17.35 4.34
CA THR A 181 -29.51 -16.33 5.08
C THR A 181 -28.92 -16.05 6.47
N GLU A 182 -28.03 -16.91 6.96
CA GLU A 182 -27.31 -16.76 8.21
C GLU A 182 -25.82 -16.70 7.90
N ILE A 183 -25.25 -15.50 7.86
CA ILE A 183 -23.85 -15.24 7.53
C ILE A 183 -23.17 -14.66 8.75
N ALA A 184 -22.17 -15.35 9.28
CA ALA A 184 -21.35 -14.80 10.37
C ALA A 184 -20.32 -13.80 9.81
N HIS A 185 -19.95 -12.80 10.60
CA HIS A 185 -18.96 -11.80 10.22
C HIS A 185 -17.86 -11.65 11.26
N LEU A 186 -16.61 -11.98 10.87
CA LEU A 186 -15.43 -11.64 11.65
C LEU A 186 -14.98 -10.24 11.23
N ALA A 187 -15.42 -9.25 12.01
CA ALA A 187 -15.25 -7.83 11.71
C ALA A 187 -13.89 -7.29 12.21
N GLY A 188 -13.42 -6.24 11.56
CA GLY A 188 -12.32 -5.42 12.06
C GLY A 188 -12.80 -4.43 13.13
N PHE A 189 -11.85 -3.72 13.73
CA PHE A 189 -12.18 -2.65 14.68
C PHE A 189 -12.98 -1.53 14.01
N GLU A 190 -14.07 -1.07 14.63
CA GLU A 190 -14.93 -0.02 14.10
C GLU A 190 -14.27 1.36 14.07
N TYR A 191 -13.31 1.62 14.96
CA TYR A 191 -12.54 2.86 14.96
C TYR A 191 -11.55 2.95 13.79
N ILE A 192 -11.28 1.82 13.09
CA ILE A 192 -10.50 1.79 11.86
C ILE A 192 -11.43 1.88 10.65
N GLU A 193 -11.14 2.81 9.72
CA GLU A 193 -12.01 3.08 8.58
C GLU A 193 -12.40 1.81 7.80
N ILE A 194 -11.41 0.97 7.45
CA ILE A 194 -11.66 -0.26 6.67
C ILE A 194 -12.54 -1.26 7.43
N GLY A 195 -12.37 -1.41 8.75
CA GLY A 195 -13.20 -2.28 9.58
C GLY A 195 -14.65 -1.83 9.57
N ARG A 196 -14.87 -0.55 9.85
CA ARG A 196 -16.20 0.08 9.85
C ARG A 196 -16.88 0.02 8.49
N ILE A 197 -16.17 0.35 7.42
CA ILE A 197 -16.75 0.44 6.07
C ILE A 197 -17.09 -0.94 5.51
N ARG A 198 -16.26 -1.96 5.74
CA ARG A 198 -16.55 -3.34 5.33
C ARG A 198 -17.74 -3.92 6.09
N LYS A 199 -17.86 -3.63 7.40
CA LYS A 199 -19.05 -3.98 8.19
C LYS A 199 -20.32 -3.31 7.66
N LEU A 200 -20.24 -2.03 7.29
CA LEU A 200 -21.38 -1.34 6.66
C LEU A 200 -21.79 -2.01 5.34
N GLY A 201 -20.81 -2.42 4.52
CA GLY A 201 -21.11 -3.17 3.29
C GLY A 201 -21.81 -4.50 3.54
N TYR A 202 -21.38 -5.25 4.57
CA TYR A 202 -22.04 -6.47 5.03
C TYR A 202 -23.50 -6.19 5.45
N LEU A 203 -23.73 -5.18 6.28
CA LEU A 203 -25.07 -4.80 6.74
C LEU A 203 -25.98 -4.32 5.59
N ASP A 204 -25.41 -3.57 4.62
CA ASP A 204 -26.14 -3.13 3.43
C ASP A 204 -26.63 -4.32 2.58
N ALA A 205 -25.80 -5.35 2.41
CA ALA A 205 -26.18 -6.54 1.64
C ALA A 205 -27.32 -7.32 2.32
N LEU A 206 -27.23 -7.53 3.65
CA LEU A 206 -28.30 -8.18 4.40
C LEU A 206 -29.61 -7.38 4.32
N LYS A 207 -29.52 -6.04 4.47
CA LYS A 207 -30.68 -5.16 4.40
C LYS A 207 -31.36 -5.22 3.03
N ASP A 208 -30.59 -5.18 1.94
CA ASP A 208 -31.15 -5.25 0.57
C ASP A 208 -31.86 -6.60 0.32
N ALA A 209 -31.38 -7.66 0.95
CA ALA A 209 -32.00 -8.99 0.88
C ALA A 209 -33.16 -9.19 1.89
N GLY A 210 -33.47 -8.20 2.71
CA GLY A 210 -34.50 -8.33 3.75
C GLY A 210 -34.10 -9.26 4.91
N ILE A 211 -32.81 -9.50 5.11
CA ILE A 211 -32.27 -10.36 6.17
C ILE A 211 -31.96 -9.49 7.39
N THR A 212 -32.50 -9.87 8.55
CA THR A 212 -32.15 -9.21 9.82
C THR A 212 -30.80 -9.70 10.31
N PRO A 213 -29.81 -8.81 10.56
CA PRO A 213 -28.54 -9.21 11.15
C PRO A 213 -28.70 -9.91 12.47
N ASN A 214 -27.94 -10.99 12.70
CA ASN A 214 -27.79 -11.61 14.01
C ASN A 214 -26.55 -10.99 14.70
N GLU A 215 -26.73 -10.18 15.73
CA GLU A 215 -25.63 -9.51 16.44
C GLU A 215 -24.66 -10.50 17.09
N ASP A 216 -25.13 -11.67 17.52
CA ASP A 216 -24.28 -12.74 18.08
C ASP A 216 -23.36 -13.39 17.03
N ALA A 217 -23.66 -13.19 15.76
CA ALA A 217 -22.88 -13.64 14.60
C ALA A 217 -21.88 -12.60 14.10
N ILE A 218 -21.80 -11.40 14.71
CA ILE A 218 -20.88 -10.33 14.30
C ILE A 218 -19.84 -10.12 15.41
N ILE A 219 -18.61 -10.54 15.19
CA ILE A 219 -17.55 -10.43 16.19
C ILE A 219 -16.48 -9.43 15.72
N GLU A 220 -16.34 -8.33 16.46
CA GLU A 220 -15.24 -7.38 16.29
C GLU A 220 -13.98 -7.94 16.95
N GLY A 221 -12.87 -8.04 16.19
CA GLY A 221 -11.65 -8.67 16.70
C GLY A 221 -10.34 -8.15 16.09
N GLY A 222 -10.39 -7.35 15.03
CA GLY A 222 -9.21 -6.80 14.34
C GLY A 222 -8.86 -7.50 13.03
N PHE A 223 -7.59 -7.40 12.58
CA PHE A 223 -7.22 -7.73 11.20
C PHE A 223 -6.19 -8.85 11.08
N SER A 224 -5.72 -9.41 12.19
CA SER A 224 -4.67 -10.43 12.21
C SER A 224 -5.22 -11.87 12.22
N GLU A 225 -4.37 -12.84 11.87
CA GLU A 225 -4.68 -14.28 12.03
C GLU A 225 -5.11 -14.61 13.48
N LYS A 226 -4.38 -14.08 14.48
CA LYS A 226 -4.70 -14.27 15.88
C LYS A 226 -6.09 -13.74 16.22
N ALA A 227 -6.44 -12.56 15.69
CA ALA A 227 -7.78 -11.98 15.86
C ALA A 227 -8.85 -12.90 15.24
N GLY A 228 -8.63 -13.40 14.03
CA GLY A 228 -9.52 -14.33 13.35
C GLY A 228 -9.76 -15.61 14.13
N TYR A 229 -8.71 -16.18 14.72
CA TYR A 229 -8.82 -17.36 15.58
C TYR A 229 -9.77 -17.11 16.78
N HIS A 230 -9.50 -16.05 17.55
CA HIS A 230 -10.30 -15.74 18.73
C HIS A 230 -11.72 -15.29 18.40
N SER A 231 -11.91 -14.58 17.29
CA SER A 231 -13.25 -14.17 16.85
C SER A 231 -14.08 -15.38 16.40
N PHE A 232 -13.48 -16.32 15.70
CA PHE A 232 -14.18 -17.54 15.30
C PHE A 232 -14.49 -18.43 16.51
N GLN A 233 -13.61 -18.51 17.52
CA GLN A 233 -13.91 -19.17 18.79
C GLN A 233 -15.18 -18.60 19.43
N LYS A 234 -15.32 -17.27 19.47
CA LYS A 234 -16.53 -16.61 19.99
C LYS A 234 -17.78 -16.93 19.15
N ILE A 235 -17.64 -17.03 17.81
CA ILE A 235 -18.75 -17.47 16.94
C ILE A 235 -19.21 -18.87 17.36
N LEU A 236 -18.27 -19.79 17.58
CA LEU A 236 -18.60 -21.15 18.03
C LEU A 236 -19.34 -21.16 19.36
N ASP A 237 -18.91 -20.32 20.31
CA ASP A 237 -19.51 -20.19 21.61
C ASP A 237 -20.93 -19.58 21.56
N ASN A 238 -21.16 -18.61 20.66
CA ASN A 238 -22.43 -17.89 20.56
C ASN A 238 -23.49 -18.63 19.75
N ILE A 239 -23.11 -19.12 18.54
CA ILE A 239 -24.07 -19.62 17.54
C ILE A 239 -23.71 -21.01 16.99
N GLY A 240 -22.58 -21.59 17.39
CA GLY A 240 -22.07 -22.84 16.81
C GLY A 240 -21.38 -22.62 15.47
N VAL A 241 -21.27 -23.69 14.65
CA VAL A 241 -20.59 -23.65 13.36
C VAL A 241 -21.49 -22.96 12.33
N PRO A 242 -21.09 -21.78 11.80
CA PRO A 242 -21.87 -21.09 10.77
C PRO A 242 -21.78 -21.82 9.42
N LYS A 243 -22.77 -21.67 8.54
CA LYS A 243 -22.73 -22.20 7.17
C LYS A 243 -22.02 -21.26 6.20
N ALA A 244 -22.03 -19.95 6.49
CA ALA A 244 -21.34 -18.94 5.72
C ALA A 244 -20.60 -17.96 6.65
N LEU A 245 -19.43 -17.54 6.24
CA LEU A 245 -18.55 -16.67 7.02
C LEU A 245 -17.96 -15.59 6.13
N PHE A 246 -18.18 -14.31 6.47
CA PHE A 246 -17.49 -13.19 5.88
C PHE A 246 -16.38 -12.72 6.81
N THR A 247 -15.13 -12.65 6.31
CA THR A 247 -13.97 -12.19 7.07
C THR A 247 -13.45 -10.86 6.54
N VAL A 248 -13.18 -9.94 7.46
CA VAL A 248 -12.76 -8.57 7.15
C VAL A 248 -11.44 -8.51 6.38
N THR A 249 -10.55 -9.50 6.55
CA THR A 249 -9.30 -9.66 5.79
C THR A 249 -8.96 -11.14 5.63
N TYR A 250 -8.12 -11.44 4.65
CA TYR A 250 -7.64 -12.81 4.38
C TYR A 250 -6.92 -13.44 5.59
N PRO A 251 -6.01 -12.75 6.33
CA PRO A 251 -5.44 -13.31 7.56
C PRO A 251 -6.47 -13.68 8.62
N VAL A 252 -7.55 -12.92 8.75
CA VAL A 252 -8.65 -13.25 9.68
C VAL A 252 -9.31 -14.58 9.29
N GLY A 253 -9.50 -14.80 7.98
CA GLY A 253 -9.97 -16.09 7.45
C GLY A 253 -9.03 -17.26 7.78
N LEU A 254 -7.72 -17.06 7.63
CA LEU A 254 -6.72 -18.07 8.01
C LEU A 254 -6.79 -18.40 9.53
N GLY A 255 -7.02 -17.39 10.36
CA GLY A 255 -7.23 -17.58 11.79
C GLY A 255 -8.47 -18.43 12.09
N ALA A 256 -9.57 -18.20 11.38
CA ALA A 256 -10.77 -19.02 11.48
C ALA A 256 -10.49 -20.48 11.07
N LEU A 257 -9.79 -20.72 9.95
CA LEU A 257 -9.38 -22.08 9.54
C LEU A 257 -8.54 -22.78 10.60
N LYS A 258 -7.63 -22.07 11.24
CA LYS A 258 -6.82 -22.63 12.34
C LYS A 258 -7.69 -23.05 13.52
N CYS A 259 -8.64 -22.21 13.92
CA CYS A 259 -9.61 -22.54 14.97
C CYS A 259 -10.46 -23.75 14.57
N MET A 260 -10.99 -23.81 13.33
CA MET A 260 -11.74 -24.97 12.82
C MET A 260 -10.92 -26.25 12.93
N LYS A 261 -9.66 -26.23 12.52
CA LYS A 261 -8.76 -27.38 12.59
C LYS A 261 -8.59 -27.89 14.03
N GLU A 262 -8.38 -26.99 14.99
CA GLU A 262 -8.20 -27.36 16.40
C GLU A 262 -9.48 -27.92 17.04
N HIS A 263 -10.66 -27.53 16.52
CA HIS A 263 -11.96 -28.03 16.96
C HIS A 263 -12.50 -29.21 16.12
N ASN A 264 -11.68 -29.76 15.20
CA ASN A 264 -12.07 -30.85 14.29
C ASN A 264 -13.30 -30.49 13.41
N ILE A 265 -13.45 -29.24 13.04
CA ILE A 265 -14.48 -28.76 12.13
C ILE A 265 -13.94 -28.87 10.69
N ASP A 266 -14.68 -29.53 9.81
CA ASP A 266 -14.33 -29.61 8.39
C ASP A 266 -14.62 -28.26 7.70
N PRO A 267 -13.60 -27.54 7.19
CA PRO A 267 -13.79 -26.24 6.56
C PRO A 267 -14.64 -26.29 5.29
N ARG A 268 -14.80 -27.45 4.66
CA ARG A 268 -15.67 -27.64 3.47
C ARG A 268 -17.16 -27.49 3.80
N ASN A 269 -17.53 -27.46 5.07
CA ASN A 269 -18.91 -27.25 5.52
C ASN A 269 -19.24 -25.77 5.75
N VAL A 270 -18.29 -24.85 5.51
CA VAL A 270 -18.44 -23.41 5.72
C VAL A 270 -18.01 -22.68 4.46
N ASP A 271 -18.94 -21.99 3.80
CA ASP A 271 -18.60 -21.11 2.68
C ASP A 271 -17.95 -19.84 3.21
N MET A 272 -16.66 -19.74 3.00
CA MET A 272 -15.87 -18.63 3.53
C MET A 272 -15.60 -17.58 2.45
N MET A 273 -16.03 -16.35 2.72
CA MET A 273 -15.67 -15.19 1.92
C MET A 273 -14.69 -14.31 2.67
N SER A 274 -13.63 -13.92 1.99
CA SER A 274 -12.58 -13.07 2.57
C SER A 274 -12.36 -11.80 1.76
N PHE A 275 -12.15 -10.69 2.45
CA PHE A 275 -11.64 -9.49 1.81
C PHE A 275 -10.13 -9.61 1.61
N GLY A 276 -9.67 -9.45 0.36
CA GLY A 276 -8.31 -9.73 -0.08
C GLY A 276 -8.11 -11.19 -0.50
N LYS A 277 -7.08 -11.43 -1.29
CA LYS A 277 -6.69 -12.74 -1.82
C LYS A 277 -5.22 -13.01 -1.54
N SER A 278 -4.86 -14.27 -1.44
CA SER A 278 -3.48 -14.75 -1.41
C SER A 278 -3.26 -15.72 -2.56
N ASP A 279 -2.06 -15.73 -3.14
CA ASP A 279 -1.65 -16.72 -4.16
C ASP A 279 -1.72 -18.16 -3.64
N PHE A 280 -1.75 -18.34 -2.32
CA PHE A 280 -1.90 -19.65 -1.69
C PHE A 280 -3.35 -20.11 -1.52
N ASN A 281 -4.34 -19.28 -1.94
CA ASN A 281 -5.76 -19.62 -1.76
C ASN A 281 -6.13 -20.96 -2.38
N ASP A 282 -5.64 -21.24 -3.57
CA ASP A 282 -5.96 -22.46 -4.33
C ASP A 282 -5.33 -23.74 -3.73
N TYR A 283 -4.41 -23.58 -2.76
CA TYR A 283 -3.79 -24.70 -2.03
C TYR A 283 -4.50 -25.02 -0.71
N LEU A 284 -5.50 -24.23 -0.32
CA LEU A 284 -6.31 -24.52 0.86
C LEU A 284 -7.21 -25.74 0.61
N ILE A 285 -7.52 -26.50 1.65
CA ILE A 285 -8.48 -27.61 1.59
C ILE A 285 -9.88 -27.12 1.18
N SER A 286 -10.24 -25.91 1.60
CA SER A 286 -11.43 -25.18 1.19
C SER A 286 -10.99 -23.76 0.82
N PRO A 287 -10.77 -23.47 -0.46
CA PRO A 287 -10.42 -22.12 -0.91
C PRO A 287 -11.50 -21.10 -0.55
N PHE A 288 -11.08 -19.91 -0.18
CA PHE A 288 -12.01 -18.82 0.07
C PHE A 288 -12.56 -18.24 -1.23
N ILE A 289 -13.81 -17.81 -1.20
CA ILE A 289 -14.32 -16.84 -2.15
C ILE A 289 -13.69 -15.50 -1.77
N CYS A 290 -12.95 -14.88 -2.67
CA CYS A 290 -12.17 -13.68 -2.35
C CYS A 290 -12.78 -12.43 -2.98
N ILE A 291 -12.85 -11.34 -2.21
CA ILE A 291 -13.01 -9.99 -2.73
C ILE A 291 -11.59 -9.51 -3.07
N ASP A 292 -11.19 -9.72 -4.32
CA ASP A 292 -9.82 -9.47 -4.79
C ASP A 292 -9.59 -7.98 -5.06
N GLN A 293 -8.73 -7.39 -4.25
CA GLN A 293 -8.40 -5.97 -4.35
C GLN A 293 -7.44 -5.73 -5.52
N PRO A 294 -7.60 -4.63 -6.29
CA PRO A 294 -6.77 -4.34 -7.46
C PRO A 294 -5.40 -3.80 -7.03
N THR A 295 -4.60 -4.60 -6.31
CA THR A 295 -3.32 -4.21 -5.68
C THR A 295 -2.33 -3.61 -6.67
N THR A 296 -2.20 -4.22 -7.86
CA THR A 296 -1.34 -3.71 -8.94
C THR A 296 -1.80 -2.34 -9.42
N LEU A 297 -3.10 -2.17 -9.69
CA LEU A 297 -3.65 -0.91 -10.16
C LEU A 297 -3.57 0.17 -9.06
N LEU A 298 -3.75 -0.22 -7.80
CA LEU A 298 -3.61 0.68 -6.64
C LEU A 298 -2.20 1.29 -6.59
N GLY A 299 -1.16 0.45 -6.70
CA GLY A 299 0.22 0.93 -6.70
C GLY A 299 0.54 1.81 -7.91
N ILE A 300 0.10 1.43 -9.12
CA ILE A 300 0.27 2.25 -10.34
C ILE A 300 -0.39 3.62 -10.14
N LYS A 301 -1.66 3.65 -9.71
CA LYS A 301 -2.41 4.91 -9.54
C LYS A 301 -1.83 5.80 -8.45
N ALA A 302 -1.35 5.22 -7.34
CA ALA A 302 -0.70 5.97 -6.27
C ALA A 302 0.58 6.68 -6.79
N VAL A 303 1.46 5.96 -7.51
CA VAL A 303 2.66 6.56 -8.10
C VAL A 303 2.31 7.59 -9.18
N GLN A 304 1.37 7.28 -10.08
CA GLN A 304 0.97 8.22 -11.13
C GLN A 304 0.44 9.54 -10.54
N GLN A 305 -0.38 9.45 -9.49
CA GLN A 305 -0.91 10.65 -8.81
C GLN A 305 0.22 11.44 -8.15
N LEU A 306 1.10 10.78 -7.40
CA LEU A 306 2.23 11.46 -6.75
C LEU A 306 3.15 12.13 -7.77
N LEU A 307 3.48 11.45 -8.87
CA LEU A 307 4.32 12.04 -9.93
C LEU A 307 3.63 13.21 -10.66
N ASN A 308 2.31 13.16 -10.79
CA ASN A 308 1.54 14.28 -11.32
C ASN A 308 1.66 15.51 -10.41
N GLU A 309 1.58 15.33 -9.09
CA GLU A 309 1.76 16.42 -8.11
C GLU A 309 3.20 16.95 -8.13
N ILE A 310 4.23 16.09 -8.04
CA ILE A 310 5.65 16.46 -8.08
C ILE A 310 6.04 17.23 -9.36
N ASN A 311 5.44 16.93 -10.50
CA ASN A 311 5.82 17.53 -11.78
C ASN A 311 4.95 18.71 -12.22
N SER A 312 3.95 19.07 -11.41
CA SER A 312 3.09 20.23 -11.69
C SER A 312 3.69 21.51 -11.15
N ASP A 313 3.74 22.55 -11.99
CA ASP A 313 4.08 23.90 -11.57
C ASP A 313 2.95 24.60 -10.81
N LYS A 314 1.76 23.99 -10.79
CA LYS A 314 0.57 24.50 -10.11
C LYS A 314 0.14 23.54 -9.02
N LYS A 315 -0.39 24.08 -7.93
CA LYS A 315 -1.04 23.27 -6.91
C LYS A 315 -2.17 22.45 -7.55
N ILE A 316 -2.09 21.14 -7.42
CA ILE A 316 -3.13 20.22 -7.87
C ILE A 316 -4.18 20.11 -6.75
N GLU A 317 -5.45 20.17 -7.14
CA GLU A 317 -6.53 19.87 -6.20
C GLU A 317 -6.49 18.38 -5.84
N PRO A 318 -6.61 18.05 -4.54
CA PRO A 318 -6.60 16.68 -4.07
C PRO A 318 -7.70 15.83 -4.72
N VAL A 319 -7.37 14.60 -5.10
CA VAL A 319 -8.32 13.67 -5.70
C VAL A 319 -8.52 12.45 -4.82
N LEU A 320 -9.77 11.99 -4.71
CA LEU A 320 -10.11 10.68 -4.17
C LEU A 320 -10.36 9.73 -5.35
N THR A 321 -9.57 8.65 -5.41
CA THR A 321 -9.77 7.59 -6.40
C THR A 321 -10.12 6.30 -5.67
N GLU A 322 -11.32 5.77 -5.95
CA GLU A 322 -11.77 4.48 -5.43
C GLU A 322 -11.73 3.44 -6.56
N LEU A 323 -11.06 2.33 -6.32
CA LEU A 323 -10.84 1.27 -7.31
C LEU A 323 -11.72 0.07 -6.96
N PRO A 324 -12.52 -0.44 -7.91
CA PRO A 324 -13.38 -1.59 -7.66
C PRO A 324 -12.54 -2.86 -7.42
N ALA A 325 -12.99 -3.68 -6.46
CA ALA A 325 -12.50 -5.04 -6.28
C ALA A 325 -13.42 -6.03 -7.01
N GLU A 326 -12.86 -7.17 -7.39
CA GLU A 326 -13.56 -8.23 -8.10
C GLU A 326 -13.78 -9.44 -7.16
N ILE A 327 -14.87 -10.20 -7.41
CA ILE A 327 -15.08 -11.47 -6.71
C ILE A 327 -14.37 -12.55 -7.51
N SER A 328 -13.48 -13.31 -6.86
CA SER A 328 -12.77 -14.44 -7.43
C SER A 328 -12.93 -15.70 -6.55
N LEU A 329 -13.01 -16.83 -7.17
CA LEU A 329 -12.98 -18.15 -6.53
C LEU A 329 -11.54 -18.60 -6.39
#